data_fa7a3f15cb179b579f7fc9108bb371de
#
_entry.id   fa7a3f15cb179b579f7fc9108bb371de
#
_cell.length_a   1.000
_cell.length_b   1.000
_cell.length_c   1.000
_cell.angle_alpha   90.00
_cell.angle_beta   90.00
_cell.angle_gamma   90.00
#
_symmetry.space_group_name_H-M   'P 1'
#
loop_
_entity.id
_entity.type
_entity.pdbx_description
1 polymer ?
#
loop_
_entity_poly.entity_id
_entity_poly.type
_entity_poly.pdbx_seq_one_letter_code
_entity_poly.pdbx_strand_id
1 'polypeptide(L)'
;RWDGRGLLGEQIQGFGLGVMNARAAWFAKQDPRFADFLTEGRSFGPHGRGLVIANSVAHYDDALSRELTELVETANLRIRDLGFKPYVAPAVSSGAMQLLLTLRGDWHCGSVCLGDVWFGVRNRYTPHGLETESLSLPDALFARLAETETLLREIL
;
A
#
# COMPACT_ATOMS: atom_id res chain seq x y z
N ARG A 1 -14.19 -12.66 11.48
CA ARG A 1 -13.72 -14.03 11.17
C ARG A 1 -14.59 -14.62 10.09
N TRP A 2 -13.96 -15.15 9.05
CA TRP A 2 -14.64 -15.76 7.89
C TRP A 2 -14.72 -17.29 8.02
N ASP A 3 -14.33 -17.79 9.19
CA ASP A 3 -14.30 -19.21 9.53
C ASP A 3 -15.67 -19.86 9.28
N GLY A 4 -15.68 -20.93 8.54
CA GLY A 4 -16.89 -21.70 8.22
C GLY A 4 -17.71 -21.19 7.04
N ARG A 5 -17.28 -20.18 6.32
CA ARG A 5 -17.99 -19.68 5.12
C ARG A 5 -17.41 -20.15 3.79
N GLY A 6 -16.39 -21.00 3.82
CA GLY A 6 -15.80 -21.58 2.62
C GLY A 6 -14.95 -20.61 1.78
N LEU A 7 -14.68 -19.38 2.28
CA LEU A 7 -13.78 -18.44 1.63
C LEU A 7 -12.34 -18.68 2.08
N LEU A 8 -11.43 -18.77 1.13
CA LEU A 8 -10.00 -18.79 1.38
C LEU A 8 -9.49 -17.36 1.58
N GLY A 9 -8.42 -17.19 2.39
CA GLY A 9 -7.80 -15.88 2.61
C GLY A 9 -7.43 -15.17 1.30
N GLU A 10 -6.94 -15.92 0.32
CA GLU A 10 -6.58 -15.41 -1.01
C GLU A 10 -7.78 -14.89 -1.83
N GLN A 11 -9.01 -15.23 -1.47
CA GLN A 11 -10.23 -14.73 -2.13
C GLN A 11 -10.71 -13.39 -1.56
N ILE A 12 -10.03 -12.87 -0.57
CA ILE A 12 -10.37 -11.62 0.10
C ILE A 12 -9.22 -10.64 -0.10
N GLN A 13 -9.54 -9.42 -0.49
CA GLN A 13 -8.54 -8.38 -0.73
C GLN A 13 -8.99 -7.04 -0.14
N GLY A 14 -8.03 -6.30 0.44
CA GLY A 14 -8.22 -4.92 0.87
C GLY A 14 -7.64 -3.93 -0.14
N PHE A 15 -8.37 -2.87 -0.46
CA PHE A 15 -7.97 -1.90 -1.50
C PHE A 15 -7.32 -0.62 -0.95
N GLY A 16 -7.19 -0.49 0.37
CA GLY A 16 -6.68 0.74 1.00
C GLY A 16 -5.27 1.14 0.58
N LEU A 17 -4.39 0.17 0.35
CA LEU A 17 -3.00 0.45 -0.06
C LEU A 17 -2.92 1.13 -1.43
N GLY A 18 -3.82 0.84 -2.35
CA GLY A 18 -3.86 1.50 -3.66
C GLY A 18 -4.10 3.01 -3.55
N VAL A 19 -4.87 3.44 -2.56
CA VAL A 19 -5.05 4.86 -2.23
C VAL A 19 -3.74 5.49 -1.78
N MET A 20 -3.00 4.81 -0.90
CA MET A 20 -1.71 5.29 -0.40
C MET A 20 -0.68 5.37 -1.53
N ASN A 21 -0.63 4.37 -2.38
CA ASN A 21 0.24 4.37 -3.56
C ASN A 21 -0.07 5.53 -4.53
N ALA A 22 -1.35 5.81 -4.78
CA ALA A 22 -1.75 6.93 -5.62
C ALA A 22 -1.36 8.29 -5.02
N ARG A 23 -1.49 8.47 -3.70
CA ARG A 23 -1.03 9.67 -2.99
C ARG A 23 0.48 9.83 -3.08
N ALA A 24 1.25 8.75 -2.87
CA ALA A 24 2.70 8.76 -2.99
C ALA A 24 3.14 9.18 -4.41
N ALA A 25 2.52 8.60 -5.43
CA ALA A 25 2.77 8.99 -6.82
C ALA A 25 2.41 10.45 -7.11
N TRP A 26 1.37 10.99 -6.47
CA TRP A 26 1.03 12.40 -6.58
C TRP A 26 2.12 13.29 -5.97
N PHE A 27 2.59 13.01 -4.75
CA PHE A 27 3.69 13.76 -4.13
C PHE A 27 4.98 13.66 -4.92
N ALA A 28 5.31 12.47 -5.44
CA ALA A 28 6.50 12.26 -6.25
C ALA A 28 6.52 13.09 -7.56
N LYS A 29 5.34 13.43 -8.09
CA LYS A 29 5.23 14.34 -9.24
C LYS A 29 5.38 15.81 -8.86
N GLN A 30 5.18 16.17 -7.60
CA GLN A 30 5.26 17.56 -7.13
C GLN A 30 6.65 17.92 -6.58
N ASP A 31 7.38 16.94 -6.03
CA ASP A 31 8.68 17.16 -5.42
C ASP A 31 9.74 16.23 -6.03
N PRO A 32 10.75 16.79 -6.74
CA PRO A 32 11.80 16.00 -7.39
C PRO A 32 12.58 15.07 -6.45
N ARG A 33 12.61 15.34 -5.15
CA ARG A 33 13.28 14.48 -4.16
C ARG A 33 12.66 13.08 -4.09
N PHE A 34 11.38 12.97 -4.44
CA PHE A 34 10.64 11.70 -4.43
C PHE A 34 10.44 11.11 -5.83
N ALA A 35 11.06 11.67 -6.86
CA ALA A 35 10.81 11.28 -8.26
C ALA A 35 11.06 9.79 -8.52
N ASP A 36 12.04 9.18 -7.85
CA ASP A 36 12.36 7.76 -7.99
C ASP A 36 11.19 6.84 -7.60
N PHE A 37 10.26 7.33 -6.75
CA PHE A 37 9.06 6.59 -6.41
C PHE A 37 8.22 6.20 -7.64
N LEU A 38 8.23 7.00 -8.69
CA LEU A 38 7.41 6.76 -9.89
C LEU A 38 7.82 5.51 -10.67
N THR A 39 9.07 5.09 -10.55
CA THR A 39 9.65 3.93 -11.27
C THR A 39 10.03 2.80 -10.33
N GLU A 40 10.69 3.12 -9.22
CA GLU A 40 11.32 2.17 -8.32
C GLU A 40 10.64 2.08 -6.94
N GLY A 41 9.79 3.05 -6.61
CA GLY A 41 9.11 3.10 -5.32
C GLY A 41 8.06 2.02 -5.15
N ARG A 42 7.78 1.68 -3.90
CA ARG A 42 6.75 0.71 -3.53
C ARG A 42 6.04 1.13 -2.26
N SER A 43 4.77 0.76 -2.20
CA SER A 43 3.93 0.96 -1.02
C SER A 43 3.67 -0.39 -0.36
N PHE A 44 3.83 -0.44 0.96
CA PHE A 44 3.69 -1.64 1.76
C PHE A 44 2.85 -1.37 3.02
N GLY A 45 2.28 -2.44 3.57
CA GLY A 45 1.58 -2.41 4.85
C GLY A 45 0.13 -1.94 4.74
N PRO A 46 -0.46 -1.48 5.86
CA PRO A 46 -1.86 -1.11 5.94
C PRO A 46 -2.15 0.30 5.41
N HIS A 47 -3.42 0.63 5.32
CA HIS A 47 -3.88 2.01 5.14
C HIS A 47 -3.91 2.71 6.51
N GLY A 48 -2.79 3.28 6.95
CA GLY A 48 -2.66 3.97 8.23
C GLY A 48 -1.42 3.53 9.00
N ARG A 49 -1.53 3.43 10.33
CA ARG A 49 -0.38 3.11 11.19
C ARG A 49 0.34 1.85 10.74
N GLY A 50 1.63 1.95 10.48
CA GLY A 50 2.46 0.89 9.90
C GLY A 50 2.58 0.93 8.38
N LEU A 51 2.02 1.97 7.72
CA LEU A 51 2.27 2.20 6.31
C LEU A 51 3.77 2.45 6.06
N VAL A 52 4.29 1.89 4.98
CA VAL A 52 5.65 2.14 4.50
C VAL A 52 5.60 2.51 3.02
N ILE A 53 6.02 3.73 2.72
CA ILE A 53 6.23 4.19 1.34
C ILE A 53 7.74 4.21 1.08
N ALA A 54 8.26 3.19 0.42
CA ALA A 54 9.66 3.15 0.00
C ALA A 54 9.85 4.11 -1.19
N ASN A 55 10.66 5.14 -1.02
CA ASN A 55 10.97 6.11 -2.08
C ASN A 55 11.57 5.45 -3.31
N SER A 56 12.40 4.44 -3.11
CA SER A 56 12.97 3.54 -4.11
C SER A 56 13.28 2.20 -3.43
N VAL A 57 13.16 1.09 -4.14
CA VAL A 57 13.65 -0.22 -3.65
C VAL A 57 15.13 -0.39 -3.97
N ALA A 58 15.59 0.11 -5.13
CA ALA A 58 16.98 -0.02 -5.54
C ALA A 58 17.91 0.96 -4.80
N HIS A 59 17.42 2.19 -4.53
CA HIS A 59 18.16 3.28 -3.90
C HIS A 59 17.40 3.77 -2.66
N TYR A 60 17.08 2.84 -1.74
CA TYR A 60 16.30 3.15 -0.55
C TYR A 60 17.01 4.15 0.36
N ASP A 61 16.31 5.23 0.67
CA ASP A 61 16.68 6.22 1.68
C ASP A 61 15.62 6.24 2.78
N ASP A 62 15.98 5.86 3.99
CA ASP A 62 15.04 5.73 5.11
C ASP A 62 14.44 7.09 5.51
N ALA A 63 15.22 8.17 5.46
CA ALA A 63 14.73 9.50 5.81
C ALA A 63 13.70 10.01 4.79
N LEU A 64 13.99 9.92 3.50
CA LEU A 64 13.05 10.27 2.43
C LEU A 64 11.81 9.37 2.45
N SER A 65 11.98 8.09 2.71
CA SER A 65 10.87 7.14 2.82
C SER A 65 9.94 7.49 3.98
N ARG A 66 10.47 7.88 5.15
CA ARG A 66 9.65 8.30 6.30
C ARG A 66 8.93 9.62 6.02
N GLU A 67 9.62 10.60 5.43
CA GLU A 67 9.00 11.87 5.04
C GLU A 67 7.84 11.64 4.06
N LEU A 68 8.07 10.85 3.01
CA LEU A 68 7.03 10.53 2.02
C LEU A 68 5.86 9.74 2.66
N THR A 69 6.14 8.81 3.58
CA THR A 69 5.11 8.08 4.32
C THR A 69 4.22 9.03 5.11
N GLU A 70 4.79 9.97 5.87
CA GLU A 70 4.04 10.94 6.66
C GLU A 70 3.17 11.85 5.77
N LEU A 71 3.71 12.33 4.66
CA LEU A 71 2.96 13.13 3.68
C LEU A 71 1.75 12.37 3.16
N VAL A 72 1.91 11.08 2.87
CA VAL A 72 0.85 10.21 2.34
C VAL A 72 -0.22 9.92 3.40
N GLU A 73 0.18 9.60 4.63
CA GLU A 73 -0.74 9.33 5.74
C GLU A 73 -1.62 10.54 6.07
N THR A 74 -1.03 11.73 6.05
CA THR A 74 -1.69 12.98 6.46
C THR A 74 -2.41 13.71 5.34
N ALA A 75 -2.31 13.24 4.09
CA ALA A 75 -2.87 13.92 2.91
C ALA A 75 -4.38 14.23 3.03
N ASN A 76 -5.17 13.31 3.59
CA ASN A 76 -6.61 13.50 3.78
C ASN A 76 -6.93 14.60 4.81
N LEU A 77 -6.06 14.84 5.77
CA LEU A 77 -6.24 15.90 6.76
C LEU A 77 -6.16 17.27 6.10
N ARG A 78 -5.25 17.44 5.15
CA ARG A 78 -5.12 18.69 4.36
C ARG A 78 -6.39 18.98 3.55
N ILE A 79 -6.99 17.95 2.96
CA ILE A 79 -8.28 18.09 2.23
C ILE A 79 -9.41 18.49 3.19
N ARG A 80 -9.45 17.92 4.39
CA ARG A 80 -10.41 18.28 5.43
C ARG A 80 -10.25 19.73 5.85
N ASP A 81 -9.02 20.19 6.06
CA ASP A 81 -8.72 21.55 6.52
C ASP A 81 -9.08 22.61 5.47
N LEU A 82 -9.11 22.25 4.19
CA LEU A 82 -9.66 23.08 3.11
C LEU A 82 -11.20 23.14 3.11
N GLY A 83 -11.87 22.45 4.04
CA GLY A 83 -13.33 22.43 4.15
C GLY A 83 -14.03 21.49 3.15
N PHE A 84 -13.30 20.65 2.44
CA PHE A 84 -13.89 19.69 1.49
C PHE A 84 -14.62 18.57 2.25
N LYS A 85 -15.90 18.36 1.92
CA LYS A 85 -16.71 17.29 2.51
C LYS A 85 -17.50 16.57 1.42
N PRO A 86 -17.53 15.23 1.43
CA PRO A 86 -16.74 14.32 2.29
C PRO A 86 -15.27 14.20 1.81
N TYR A 87 -14.33 14.39 2.69
CA TYR A 87 -12.88 14.32 2.38
C TYR A 87 -12.38 12.91 2.03
N VAL A 88 -13.20 11.89 2.22
CA VAL A 88 -12.88 10.49 1.90
C VAL A 88 -13.30 10.07 0.47
N ALA A 89 -14.12 10.88 -0.22
CA ALA A 89 -14.62 10.52 -1.55
C ALA A 89 -13.53 10.18 -2.58
N PRO A 90 -12.41 10.93 -2.66
CA PRO A 90 -11.31 10.55 -3.57
C PRO A 90 -10.68 9.20 -3.26
N ALA A 91 -10.65 8.78 -2.00
CA ALA A 91 -10.14 7.48 -1.60
C ALA A 91 -11.04 6.33 -2.09
N VAL A 92 -12.37 6.50 -2.00
CA VAL A 92 -13.33 5.52 -2.50
C VAL A 92 -13.18 5.34 -4.02
N SER A 93 -13.02 6.41 -4.78
CA SER A 93 -12.79 6.35 -6.23
C SER A 93 -11.50 5.60 -6.58
N SER A 94 -10.43 5.80 -5.82
CA SER A 94 -9.18 5.06 -5.99
C SER A 94 -9.36 3.56 -5.70
N GLY A 95 -10.20 3.21 -4.73
CA GLY A 95 -10.57 1.81 -4.44
C GLY A 95 -11.27 1.14 -5.63
N ALA A 96 -12.17 1.84 -6.32
CA ALA A 96 -12.83 1.32 -7.51
C ALA A 96 -11.83 0.99 -8.63
N MET A 97 -10.79 1.80 -8.80
CA MET A 97 -9.72 1.51 -9.75
C MET A 97 -8.96 0.23 -9.41
N GLN A 98 -8.72 -0.05 -8.13
CA GLN A 98 -8.06 -1.30 -7.71
C GLN A 98 -8.92 -2.52 -8.04
N LEU A 99 -10.25 -2.45 -7.90
CA LEU A 99 -11.16 -3.52 -8.33
C LEU A 99 -11.02 -3.82 -9.83
N LEU A 100 -10.96 -2.79 -10.65
CA LEU A 100 -10.79 -2.94 -12.10
C LEU A 100 -9.46 -3.63 -12.44
N LEU A 101 -8.37 -3.23 -11.80
CA LEU A 101 -7.05 -3.84 -11.99
C LEU A 101 -7.05 -5.31 -11.54
N THR A 102 -7.67 -5.62 -10.40
CA THR A 102 -7.85 -7.00 -9.92
C THR A 102 -8.58 -7.86 -10.95
N LEU A 103 -9.70 -7.39 -11.50
CA LEU A 103 -10.50 -8.14 -12.49
C LEU A 103 -9.76 -8.36 -13.82
N ARG A 104 -8.82 -7.48 -14.16
CA ARG A 104 -7.97 -7.60 -15.35
C ARG A 104 -6.76 -8.50 -15.16
N GLY A 105 -6.42 -8.84 -13.90
CA GLY A 105 -5.16 -9.52 -13.59
C GLY A 105 -3.93 -8.60 -13.67
N ASP A 106 -4.14 -7.29 -13.63
CA ASP A 106 -3.07 -6.30 -13.68
C ASP A 106 -2.41 -6.13 -12.30
N TRP A 107 -1.11 -5.79 -12.30
CA TRP A 107 -0.40 -5.46 -11.08
C TRP A 107 -0.98 -4.22 -10.40
N HIS A 108 -1.29 -4.33 -9.11
CA HIS A 108 -1.83 -3.24 -8.30
C HIS A 108 -1.40 -3.37 -6.84
N CYS A 109 -1.68 -2.35 -6.03
CA CYS A 109 -1.38 -2.35 -4.60
C CYS A 109 -2.64 -2.70 -3.81
N GLY A 110 -2.59 -3.77 -3.03
CA GLY A 110 -3.71 -4.22 -2.21
C GLY A 110 -3.22 -5.03 -1.02
N SER A 111 -4.05 -5.14 0.01
CA SER A 111 -3.77 -6.00 1.17
C SER A 111 -4.27 -7.40 0.90
N VAL A 112 -3.40 -8.36 1.01
CA VAL A 112 -3.67 -9.79 0.79
C VAL A 112 -3.25 -10.60 2.01
N CYS A 113 -3.79 -11.80 2.15
CA CYS A 113 -3.43 -12.71 3.22
C CYS A 113 -2.09 -13.37 2.88
N LEU A 114 -1.06 -13.06 3.65
CA LEU A 114 0.27 -13.68 3.56
C LEU A 114 0.47 -14.56 4.80
N GLY A 115 0.20 -15.86 4.63
CA GLY A 115 0.18 -16.80 5.76
C GLY A 115 -0.98 -16.49 6.71
N ASP A 116 -0.70 -15.85 7.83
CA ASP A 116 -1.65 -15.53 8.91
C ASP A 116 -1.84 -14.03 9.15
N VAL A 117 -1.21 -13.17 8.31
CA VAL A 117 -1.30 -11.72 8.43
C VAL A 117 -1.82 -11.11 7.13
N TRP A 118 -2.66 -10.07 7.26
CA TRP A 118 -3.10 -9.25 6.14
C TRP A 118 -2.10 -8.13 5.90
N PHE A 119 -1.35 -8.25 4.82
CA PHE A 119 -0.26 -7.32 4.51
C PHE A 119 -0.47 -6.68 3.13
N GLY A 120 -0.24 -5.38 3.06
CA GLY A 120 -0.32 -4.64 1.82
C GLY A 120 0.95 -4.77 0.99
N VAL A 121 0.80 -5.25 -0.24
CA VAL A 121 1.90 -5.41 -1.21
C VAL A 121 1.40 -5.16 -2.64
N ARG A 122 2.32 -5.06 -3.57
CA ARG A 122 1.99 -5.13 -4.99
C ARG A 122 1.71 -6.58 -5.37
N ASN A 123 0.53 -6.79 -5.91
CA ASN A 123 0.02 -8.13 -6.24
C ASN A 123 -0.86 -8.12 -7.49
N ARG A 124 -1.21 -9.28 -7.99
CA ARG A 124 -2.19 -9.50 -9.04
C ARG A 124 -2.86 -10.87 -8.89
N TYR A 125 -4.04 -11.01 -9.49
CA TYR A 125 -4.69 -12.30 -9.64
C TYR A 125 -4.54 -12.83 -11.05
N THR A 126 -4.17 -14.10 -11.17
CA THR A 126 -4.05 -14.82 -12.43
C THR A 126 -4.97 -16.04 -12.41
N PRO A 127 -5.15 -16.75 -13.54
CA PRO A 127 -5.85 -18.03 -13.54
C PRO A 127 -5.24 -19.09 -12.61
N HIS A 128 -3.98 -18.88 -12.18
CA HIS A 128 -3.25 -19.79 -11.28
C HIS A 128 -3.32 -19.35 -9.80
N GLY A 129 -3.99 -18.25 -9.50
CA GLY A 129 -4.15 -17.71 -8.16
C GLY A 129 -3.49 -16.36 -7.94
N LEU A 130 -3.31 -16.01 -6.67
CA LEU A 130 -2.67 -14.78 -6.22
C LEU A 130 -1.16 -14.84 -6.45
N GLU A 131 -0.62 -13.81 -7.07
CA GLU A 131 0.81 -13.59 -7.22
C GLU A 131 1.21 -12.28 -6.52
N THR A 132 2.28 -12.31 -5.75
CA THR A 132 2.92 -11.14 -5.15
C THR A 132 4.22 -10.82 -5.87
N GLU A 133 4.57 -9.53 -5.93
CA GLU A 133 5.84 -9.10 -6.53
C GLU A 133 7.01 -9.61 -5.67
N SER A 134 7.97 -10.27 -6.31
CA SER A 134 9.21 -10.71 -5.67
C SER A 134 10.26 -9.61 -5.80
N LEU A 135 10.78 -9.13 -4.66
CA LEU A 135 11.73 -8.03 -4.60
C LEU A 135 12.94 -8.43 -3.74
N SER A 136 14.13 -8.01 -4.17
CA SER A 136 15.30 -7.97 -3.30
C SER A 136 15.26 -6.66 -2.51
N LEU A 137 15.05 -6.75 -1.21
CA LEU A 137 14.88 -5.59 -0.35
C LEU A 137 16.19 -5.24 0.36
N PRO A 138 16.57 -3.94 0.43
CA PRO A 138 17.63 -3.47 1.30
C PRO A 138 17.33 -3.79 2.77
N ASP A 139 18.36 -4.09 3.57
CA ASP A 139 18.22 -4.49 4.98
C ASP A 139 17.40 -3.48 5.80
N ALA A 140 17.61 -2.19 5.60
CA ALA A 140 16.88 -1.15 6.32
C ALA A 140 15.38 -1.14 5.98
N LEU A 141 15.02 -1.36 4.72
CA LEU A 141 13.62 -1.49 4.31
C LEU A 141 13.01 -2.78 4.86
N PHE A 142 13.74 -3.90 4.78
CA PHE A 142 13.28 -5.17 5.31
C PHE A 142 12.99 -5.09 6.83
N ALA A 143 13.90 -4.49 7.60
CA ALA A 143 13.70 -4.29 9.05
C ALA A 143 12.41 -3.49 9.33
N ARG A 144 12.18 -2.42 8.58
CA ARG A 144 10.97 -1.60 8.73
C ARG A 144 9.67 -2.34 8.37
N LEU A 145 9.72 -3.23 7.38
CA LEU A 145 8.57 -4.09 7.04
C LEU A 145 8.31 -5.14 8.12
N ALA A 146 9.36 -5.69 8.74
CA ALA A 146 9.23 -6.61 9.87
C ALA A 146 8.59 -5.93 11.10
N GLU A 147 8.92 -4.66 11.38
CA GLU A 147 8.23 -3.86 12.40
C GLU A 147 6.74 -3.71 12.08
N THR A 148 6.41 -3.42 10.81
CA THR A 148 5.01 -3.33 10.35
C THR A 148 4.27 -4.66 10.52
N GLU A 149 4.89 -5.77 10.15
CA GLU A 149 4.30 -7.10 10.34
C GLU A 149 4.01 -7.40 11.80
N THR A 150 4.97 -7.12 12.69
CA THR A 150 4.79 -7.27 14.14
C THR A 150 3.60 -6.45 14.64
N LEU A 151 3.51 -5.18 14.23
CA LEU A 151 2.38 -4.31 14.58
C LEU A 151 1.04 -4.88 14.11
N LEU A 152 0.98 -5.43 12.91
CA LEU A 152 -0.25 -5.99 12.35
C LEU A 152 -0.70 -7.27 13.10
N ARG A 153 0.25 -8.07 13.56
CA ARG A 153 -0.03 -9.25 14.39
C ARG A 153 -0.58 -8.90 15.78
N GLU A 154 -0.18 -7.76 16.34
CA GLU A 154 -0.71 -7.28 17.62
C GLU A 154 -2.17 -6.78 17.54
N ILE A 155 -2.65 -6.43 16.36
CA ILE A 155 -4.01 -5.92 16.14
C ILE A 155 -5.04 -7.03 15.92
N LEU A 156 -4.57 -8.22 15.54
CA LEU A 156 -5.42 -9.40 15.25
C LEU A 156 -5.75 -10.20 16.52
#